data_908feb3461dae05cfab004046d1d8e70
#
_entry.id   908feb3461dae05cfab004046d1d8e70
#
_cell.length_a   1.000
_cell.length_b   1.000
_cell.length_c   1.000
_cell.angle_alpha   90.00
_cell.angle_beta   90.00
_cell.angle_gamma   90.00
#
_symmetry.space_group_name_H-M   'P 1'
#
loop_
_entity.id
_entity.type
_entity.pdbx_description
1 polymer ?
#
loop_
_entity_poly.entity_id
_entity_poly.type
_entity_poly.pdbx_seq_one_letter_code
_entity_poly.pdbx_strand_id
1 'polypeptide(L)'
;LLLTNFAPLAIPPLLMLGGAYLCFEGAEKVAHVFGFGHGHDDYKGKEMAAQDPAHLEEQKAAGAIKTDFILSAEIMTISLAAIPESNFWFEAATLATVAIMITVAVYGSVALIVKADDVGLSLALNGRIAPVRAFGRAIVKIMPGFMKALTIIGTAAMLWVGGAIILHGLAEIGWHGPEDLIYGTAKAIGGGSGLLEWAIKASVDGVLGLVLGVLLIPLGEKVITPIWRALTPKAA
;
A
#
# COMPACT_ATOMS: atom_id res chain seq x y z
N LEU A 1 1.64 17.23 -12.41
CA LEU A 1 1.60 18.38 -13.33
C LEU A 1 2.97 18.75 -13.91
N LEU A 2 4.00 19.06 -13.09
CA LEU A 2 5.33 19.39 -13.62
C LEU A 2 5.93 18.22 -14.42
N LEU A 3 5.90 17.01 -13.86
CA LEU A 3 6.43 15.82 -14.53
C LEU A 3 5.68 15.52 -15.82
N THR A 4 4.37 15.68 -15.83
CA THR A 4 3.51 15.44 -17.00
C THR A 4 3.83 16.42 -18.14
N ASN A 5 4.13 17.69 -17.81
CA ASN A 5 4.46 18.70 -18.80
C ASN A 5 5.93 18.61 -19.31
N PHE A 6 6.90 18.28 -18.44
CA PHE A 6 8.32 18.33 -18.79
C PHE A 6 8.92 16.96 -19.14
N ALA A 7 8.39 15.87 -18.58
CA ALA A 7 8.94 14.53 -18.78
C ALA A 7 7.87 13.43 -18.68
N PRO A 8 6.85 13.41 -19.55
CA PRO A 8 5.75 12.43 -19.47
C PRO A 8 6.25 10.99 -19.56
N LEU A 9 7.28 10.71 -20.34
CA LEU A 9 7.90 9.38 -20.49
C LEU A 9 8.60 8.86 -19.22
N ALA A 10 8.86 9.74 -18.24
CA ALA A 10 9.47 9.33 -16.97
C ALA A 10 8.44 8.82 -15.95
N ILE A 11 7.15 9.08 -16.18
CA ILE A 11 6.09 8.72 -15.23
C ILE A 11 5.93 7.19 -15.11
N PRO A 12 5.78 6.42 -16.21
CA PRO A 12 5.60 4.98 -16.11
C PRO A 12 6.76 4.26 -15.39
N PRO A 13 8.06 4.49 -15.73
CA PRO A 13 9.16 3.87 -15.00
C PRO A 13 9.20 4.24 -13.51
N LEU A 14 8.87 5.48 -13.18
CA LEU A 14 8.85 5.93 -11.78
C LEU A 14 7.74 5.25 -10.98
N LEU A 15 6.54 5.14 -11.56
CA LEU A 15 5.43 4.40 -10.95
C LEU A 15 5.76 2.90 -10.82
N MET A 16 6.38 2.29 -11.84
CA MET A 16 6.81 0.89 -11.78
C MET A 16 7.81 0.63 -10.65
N LEU A 17 8.75 1.54 -10.38
CA LEU A 17 9.63 1.46 -9.22
C LEU A 17 8.85 1.51 -7.91
N GLY A 18 7.84 2.38 -7.83
CA GLY A 18 6.91 2.42 -6.70
C GLY A 18 6.12 1.11 -6.55
N GLY A 19 5.56 0.59 -7.63
CA GLY A 19 4.85 -0.69 -7.66
C GLY A 19 5.74 -1.86 -7.22
N ALA A 20 6.99 -1.90 -7.69
CA ALA A 20 7.98 -2.89 -7.27
C ALA A 20 8.27 -2.82 -5.76
N TYR A 21 8.36 -1.60 -5.20
CA TYR A 21 8.51 -1.40 -3.76
C TYR A 21 7.27 -1.92 -2.99
N LEU A 22 6.05 -1.65 -3.46
CA LEU A 22 4.83 -2.17 -2.86
C LEU A 22 4.76 -3.71 -2.90
N CYS A 23 5.15 -4.31 -4.03
CA CYS A 23 5.23 -5.76 -4.16
C CYS A 23 6.25 -6.36 -3.17
N PHE A 24 7.43 -5.74 -3.07
CA PHE A 24 8.47 -6.16 -2.13
C PHE A 24 7.97 -6.09 -0.67
N GLU A 25 7.45 -4.95 -0.23
CA GLU A 25 6.96 -4.76 1.14
C GLU A 25 5.75 -5.66 1.45
N GLY A 26 4.84 -5.83 0.49
CA GLY A 26 3.70 -6.74 0.63
C GLY A 26 4.13 -8.21 0.74
N ALA A 27 5.09 -8.65 -0.07
CA ALA A 27 5.64 -9.99 -0.03
C ALA A 27 6.43 -10.26 1.26
N GLU A 28 7.18 -9.28 1.78
CA GLU A 28 7.88 -9.37 3.05
C GLU A 28 6.89 -9.60 4.21
N LYS A 29 5.76 -8.86 4.24
CA LYS A 29 4.69 -9.07 5.23
C LYS A 29 4.06 -10.45 5.12
N VAL A 30 3.85 -10.96 3.91
CA VAL A 30 3.32 -12.31 3.67
C VAL A 30 4.33 -13.36 4.12
N ALA A 31 5.60 -13.24 3.74
CA ALA A 31 6.67 -14.15 4.16
C ALA A 31 6.79 -14.26 5.69
N HIS A 32 6.64 -13.14 6.38
CA HIS A 32 6.62 -13.08 7.85
C HIS A 32 5.49 -13.91 8.46
N VAL A 33 4.28 -13.83 7.89
CA VAL A 33 3.11 -14.60 8.36
C VAL A 33 3.32 -16.10 8.17
N PHE A 34 4.02 -16.50 7.11
CA PHE A 34 4.34 -17.91 6.82
C PHE A 34 5.62 -18.41 7.48
N GLY A 35 6.32 -17.57 8.25
CA GLY A 35 7.54 -17.96 8.96
C GLY A 35 8.78 -18.09 8.06
N PHE A 36 8.71 -17.62 6.81
CA PHE A 36 9.86 -17.62 5.88
C PHE A 36 10.74 -16.37 5.98
N GLY A 37 10.45 -15.48 6.92
CA GLY A 37 11.21 -14.25 7.16
C GLY A 37 12.58 -14.53 7.79
N HIS A 38 13.55 -14.94 6.99
CA HIS A 38 14.94 -15.02 7.42
C HIS A 38 15.67 -13.75 6.98
N GLY A 39 15.99 -12.89 7.93
CA GLY A 39 17.12 -12.00 7.74
C GLY A 39 16.98 -10.55 8.15
N HIS A 40 15.94 -9.84 7.77
CA HIS A 40 15.87 -8.41 8.10
C HIS A 40 15.19 -8.11 9.44
N ASP A 41 14.20 -8.91 9.84
CA ASP A 41 13.51 -8.69 11.12
C ASP A 41 14.13 -9.43 12.30
N ASP A 42 14.88 -10.53 12.08
CA ASP A 42 15.67 -11.14 13.17
C ASP A 42 16.85 -10.24 13.58
N TYR A 43 17.48 -9.55 12.63
CA TYR A 43 18.45 -8.49 12.94
C TYR A 43 17.77 -7.25 13.49
N LYS A 44 16.67 -6.82 12.87
CA LYS A 44 15.85 -5.72 13.40
C LYS A 44 15.19 -6.11 14.73
N GLY A 45 14.68 -7.32 14.89
CA GLY A 45 14.06 -7.78 16.12
C GLY A 45 15.05 -7.85 17.31
N LYS A 46 16.31 -8.19 17.09
CA LYS A 46 17.37 -8.14 18.12
C LYS A 46 17.89 -6.72 18.37
N GLU A 47 18.00 -5.90 17.32
CA GLU A 47 18.29 -4.47 17.46
C GLU A 47 17.08 -3.72 18.03
N MET A 48 15.85 -4.10 17.67
CA MET A 48 14.60 -3.52 18.17
C MET A 48 14.34 -3.83 19.65
N ALA A 49 14.75 -5.00 20.15
CA ALA A 49 14.68 -5.31 21.60
C ALA A 49 15.65 -4.47 22.44
N ALA A 50 16.64 -3.83 21.81
CA ALA A 50 17.61 -2.95 22.44
C ALA A 50 17.37 -1.44 22.15
N GLN A 51 16.35 -1.08 21.32
CA GLN A 51 16.05 0.30 20.94
C GLN A 51 14.91 0.87 21.77
N ASP A 52 14.96 2.19 22.00
CA ASP A 52 13.92 2.96 22.66
C ASP A 52 12.58 2.83 21.86
N PRO A 53 11.42 2.62 22.53
CA PRO A 53 10.10 2.56 21.89
C PRO A 53 9.81 3.68 20.90
N ALA A 54 10.30 4.90 21.18
CA ALA A 54 10.15 6.05 20.29
C ALA A 54 10.84 5.85 18.93
N HIS A 55 11.98 5.20 18.88
CA HIS A 55 12.73 4.93 17.64
C HIS A 55 12.04 3.88 16.76
N LEU A 56 11.34 2.93 17.40
CA LEU A 56 10.51 1.93 16.71
C LEU A 56 9.30 2.55 16.04
N GLU A 57 8.65 3.50 16.72
CA GLU A 57 7.50 4.23 16.15
C GLU A 57 7.94 5.08 14.97
N GLU A 58 9.09 5.76 15.05
CA GLU A 58 9.65 6.55 13.96
C GLU A 58 9.95 5.72 12.72
N GLN A 59 10.55 4.53 12.88
CA GLN A 59 10.83 3.63 11.76
C GLN A 59 9.55 3.11 11.09
N LYS A 60 8.54 2.74 11.88
CA LYS A 60 7.23 2.32 11.36
C LYS A 60 6.53 3.45 10.62
N ALA A 61 6.57 4.67 11.17
CA ALA A 61 6.03 5.86 10.54
C ALA A 61 6.73 6.17 9.21
N ALA A 62 8.07 6.09 9.16
CA ALA A 62 8.84 6.31 7.94
C ALA A 62 8.48 5.31 6.82
N GLY A 63 8.26 4.03 7.16
CA GLY A 63 7.78 3.02 6.21
C GLY A 63 6.38 3.34 5.69
N ALA A 64 5.45 3.68 6.59
CA ALA A 64 4.09 4.05 6.23
C ALA A 64 4.04 5.29 5.33
N ILE A 65 4.86 6.31 5.59
CA ILE A 65 4.97 7.53 4.78
C ILE A 65 5.45 7.19 3.35
N LYS A 66 6.43 6.29 3.20
CA LYS A 66 6.92 5.87 1.88
C LYS A 66 5.82 5.19 1.07
N THR A 67 5.09 4.27 1.68
CA THR A 67 3.97 3.56 1.04
C THR A 67 2.86 4.54 0.65
N ASP A 68 2.48 5.45 1.54
CA ASP A 68 1.47 6.47 1.29
C ASP A 68 1.88 7.41 0.14
N PHE A 69 3.16 7.81 0.09
CA PHE A 69 3.68 8.64 -0.99
C PHE A 69 3.53 7.96 -2.37
N ILE A 70 3.83 6.65 -2.46
CA ILE A 70 3.71 5.90 -3.72
C ILE A 70 2.25 5.79 -4.15
N LEU A 71 1.37 5.40 -3.23
CA LEU A 71 -0.07 5.29 -3.50
C LEU A 71 -0.69 6.64 -3.86
N SER A 72 -0.28 7.72 -3.19
CA SER A 72 -0.74 9.08 -3.48
C SER A 72 -0.27 9.55 -4.86
N ALA A 73 0.97 9.22 -5.25
CA ALA A 73 1.49 9.55 -6.58
C ALA A 73 0.67 8.86 -7.69
N GLU A 74 0.32 7.58 -7.49
CA GLU A 74 -0.53 6.84 -8.43
C GLU A 74 -1.92 7.43 -8.53
N ILE A 75 -2.59 7.68 -7.38
CA ILE A 75 -3.93 8.28 -7.36
C ILE A 75 -3.94 9.63 -8.05
N MET A 76 -2.90 10.47 -7.84
CA MET A 76 -2.78 11.75 -8.51
C MET A 76 -2.58 11.61 -10.02
N THR A 77 -1.84 10.59 -10.48
CA THR A 77 -1.65 10.32 -11.90
C THR A 77 -2.96 9.87 -12.55
N ILE A 78 -3.68 8.94 -11.94
CA ILE A 78 -5.00 8.48 -12.41
C ILE A 78 -6.00 9.64 -12.42
N SER A 79 -6.00 10.45 -11.36
CA SER A 79 -6.89 11.61 -11.26
C SER A 79 -6.60 12.63 -12.37
N LEU A 80 -5.33 12.88 -12.67
CA LEU A 80 -4.93 13.79 -13.74
C LEU A 80 -5.36 13.26 -15.13
N ALA A 81 -5.18 11.96 -15.36
CA ALA A 81 -5.63 11.32 -16.62
C ALA A 81 -7.15 11.33 -16.81
N ALA A 82 -7.92 11.39 -15.71
CA ALA A 82 -9.37 11.47 -15.73
C ALA A 82 -9.92 12.90 -15.94
N ILE A 83 -9.08 13.94 -15.80
CA ILE A 83 -9.47 15.33 -16.01
C ILE A 83 -9.47 15.59 -17.53
N PRO A 84 -10.57 16.09 -18.12
CA PRO A 84 -10.57 16.53 -19.52
C PRO A 84 -9.52 17.61 -19.77
N GLU A 85 -8.93 17.62 -20.97
CA GLU A 85 -7.97 18.65 -21.36
C GLU A 85 -8.48 20.06 -21.04
N SER A 86 -7.72 20.77 -20.21
CA SER A 86 -8.12 22.07 -19.67
C SER A 86 -6.89 22.93 -19.42
N ASN A 87 -7.08 24.13 -18.86
CA ASN A 87 -5.94 24.96 -18.51
C ASN A 87 -5.27 24.49 -17.23
N PHE A 88 -3.99 24.77 -17.09
CA PHE A 88 -3.14 24.41 -15.93
C PHE A 88 -3.77 24.74 -14.56
N TRP A 89 -4.43 25.88 -14.45
CA TRP A 89 -5.03 26.31 -13.18
C TRP A 89 -6.25 25.47 -12.78
N PHE A 90 -7.05 25.06 -13.75
CA PHE A 90 -8.19 24.18 -13.50
C PHE A 90 -7.73 22.79 -13.09
N GLU A 91 -6.73 22.22 -13.78
CA GLU A 91 -6.11 20.94 -13.41
C GLU A 91 -5.51 20.99 -12.01
N ALA A 92 -4.75 22.04 -11.69
CA ALA A 92 -4.15 22.24 -10.38
C ALA A 92 -5.21 22.36 -9.26
N ALA A 93 -6.27 23.12 -9.48
CA ALA A 93 -7.36 23.26 -8.51
C ALA A 93 -8.11 21.94 -8.29
N THR A 94 -8.37 21.19 -9.37
CA THR A 94 -9.03 19.89 -9.30
C THR A 94 -8.20 18.88 -8.55
N LEU A 95 -6.90 18.77 -8.87
CA LEU A 95 -5.98 17.88 -8.15
C LEU A 95 -5.83 18.26 -6.67
N ALA A 96 -5.76 19.55 -6.34
CA ALA A 96 -5.72 20.00 -4.96
C ALA A 96 -6.99 19.61 -4.19
N THR A 97 -8.15 19.75 -4.82
CA THR A 97 -9.44 19.34 -4.24
C THR A 97 -9.48 17.83 -4.01
N VAL A 98 -9.08 17.03 -5.00
CA VAL A 98 -8.99 15.56 -4.88
C VAL A 98 -8.04 15.18 -3.77
N ALA A 99 -6.86 15.79 -3.69
CA ALA A 99 -5.87 15.52 -2.65
C ALA A 99 -6.43 15.79 -1.24
N ILE A 100 -7.10 16.91 -1.03
CA ILE A 100 -7.74 17.24 0.25
C ILE A 100 -8.84 16.25 0.59
N MET A 101 -9.71 15.93 -0.38
CA MET A 101 -10.81 14.97 -0.16
C MET A 101 -10.29 13.59 0.24
N ILE A 102 -9.30 13.06 -0.48
CA ILE A 102 -8.70 11.74 -0.19
C ILE A 102 -7.99 11.77 1.16
N THR A 103 -7.22 12.81 1.45
CA THR A 103 -6.54 12.97 2.73
C THR A 103 -7.54 12.95 3.90
N VAL A 104 -8.61 13.73 3.81
CA VAL A 104 -9.66 13.76 4.83
C VAL A 104 -10.39 12.42 4.94
N ALA A 105 -10.70 11.78 3.82
CA ALA A 105 -11.38 10.48 3.83
C ALA A 105 -10.51 9.38 4.45
N VAL A 106 -9.25 9.26 4.05
CA VAL A 106 -8.33 8.21 4.51
C VAL A 106 -7.94 8.44 5.97
N TYR A 107 -7.34 9.58 6.27
CA TYR A 107 -6.87 9.85 7.64
C TYR A 107 -8.02 10.06 8.62
N GLY A 108 -9.15 10.61 8.17
CA GLY A 108 -10.37 10.69 8.96
C GLY A 108 -10.91 9.31 9.32
N SER A 109 -10.93 8.38 8.38
CA SER A 109 -11.34 6.98 8.64
C SER A 109 -10.41 6.29 9.64
N VAL A 110 -9.10 6.44 9.48
CA VAL A 110 -8.10 5.90 10.42
C VAL A 110 -8.27 6.50 11.82
N ALA A 111 -8.46 7.82 11.91
CA ALA A 111 -8.68 8.49 13.19
C ALA A 111 -9.97 7.99 13.89
N LEU A 112 -11.04 7.76 13.13
CA LEU A 112 -12.28 7.18 13.66
C LEU A 112 -12.07 5.75 14.19
N ILE A 113 -11.31 4.93 13.48
CA ILE A 113 -10.99 3.55 13.89
C ILE A 113 -10.20 3.54 15.19
N VAL A 114 -9.14 4.35 15.28
CA VAL A 114 -8.32 4.46 16.50
C VAL A 114 -9.13 4.99 17.66
N LYS A 115 -9.96 6.02 17.44
CA LYS A 115 -10.86 6.55 18.48
C LYS A 115 -11.94 5.58 18.93
N ALA A 116 -12.36 4.66 18.07
CA ALA A 116 -13.40 3.69 18.42
C ALA A 116 -12.94 2.76 19.55
N ASP A 117 -11.66 2.41 19.63
CA ASP A 117 -11.13 1.60 20.74
C ASP A 117 -11.16 2.38 22.07
N ASP A 118 -10.71 3.63 22.09
CA ASP A 118 -10.76 4.51 23.26
C ASP A 118 -12.19 4.74 23.76
N VAL A 119 -13.11 4.99 22.83
CA VAL A 119 -14.53 5.16 23.14
C VAL A 119 -15.12 3.86 23.68
N GLY A 120 -14.79 2.72 23.07
CA GLY A 120 -15.19 1.41 23.53
C GLY A 120 -14.76 1.13 24.97
N LEU A 121 -13.50 1.43 25.29
CA LEU A 121 -12.95 1.28 26.63
C LEU A 121 -13.65 2.22 27.63
N SER A 122 -13.84 3.48 27.27
CA SER A 122 -14.56 4.44 28.11
C SER A 122 -16.00 4.01 28.40
N LEU A 123 -16.72 3.53 27.38
CA LEU A 123 -18.09 3.03 27.54
C LEU A 123 -18.13 1.77 28.40
N ALA A 124 -17.15 0.88 28.29
CA ALA A 124 -17.06 -0.35 29.07
C ALA A 124 -16.84 -0.07 30.56
N LEU A 125 -16.02 0.95 30.88
CA LEU A 125 -15.67 1.31 32.26
C LEU A 125 -16.69 2.26 32.91
N ASN A 126 -17.10 3.30 32.17
CA ASN A 126 -17.89 4.42 32.74
C ASN A 126 -19.36 4.40 32.31
N GLY A 127 -19.82 3.43 31.56
CA GLY A 127 -21.19 3.34 31.08
C GLY A 127 -22.21 3.24 32.24
N ARG A 128 -23.18 4.16 32.28
CA ARG A 128 -24.19 4.23 33.36
C ARG A 128 -25.19 3.05 33.37
N ILE A 129 -25.45 2.44 32.22
CA ILE A 129 -26.41 1.36 32.05
C ILE A 129 -25.74 0.09 31.51
N ALA A 130 -26.27 -1.07 31.89
CA ALA A 130 -25.69 -2.37 31.50
C ALA A 130 -25.54 -2.57 29.98
N PRO A 131 -26.49 -2.16 29.11
CA PRO A 131 -26.33 -2.28 27.66
C PRO A 131 -25.15 -1.45 27.09
N VAL A 132 -24.92 -0.23 27.62
CA VAL A 132 -23.80 0.64 27.19
C VAL A 132 -22.46 0.01 27.55
N ARG A 133 -22.33 -0.54 28.75
CA ARG A 133 -21.13 -1.28 29.15
C ARG A 133 -20.90 -2.53 28.31
N ALA A 134 -21.99 -3.25 27.98
CA ALA A 134 -21.92 -4.43 27.12
C ALA A 134 -21.43 -4.05 25.70
N PHE A 135 -21.96 -2.98 25.13
CA PHE A 135 -21.55 -2.45 23.84
C PHE A 135 -20.07 -2.01 23.83
N GLY A 136 -19.63 -1.27 24.87
CA GLY A 136 -18.22 -0.90 25.01
C GLY A 136 -17.29 -2.11 25.06
N ARG A 137 -17.65 -3.14 25.84
CA ARG A 137 -16.87 -4.41 25.89
C ARG A 137 -16.86 -5.14 24.54
N ALA A 138 -17.95 -5.09 23.79
CA ALA A 138 -18.02 -5.70 22.46
C ALA A 138 -17.05 -5.01 21.49
N ILE A 139 -17.00 -3.68 21.49
CA ILE A 139 -16.04 -2.90 20.66
C ILE A 139 -14.61 -3.34 21.00
N VAL A 140 -14.19 -3.25 22.25
CA VAL A 140 -12.84 -3.61 22.69
C VAL A 140 -12.48 -5.06 22.35
N LYS A 141 -13.44 -5.98 22.47
CA LYS A 141 -13.22 -7.40 22.13
C LYS A 141 -13.05 -7.66 20.63
N ILE A 142 -13.76 -6.90 19.79
CA ILE A 142 -13.73 -7.05 18.33
C ILE A 142 -12.51 -6.35 17.73
N MET A 143 -12.02 -5.27 18.34
CA MET A 143 -10.97 -4.40 17.80
C MET A 143 -9.69 -5.14 17.37
N PRO A 144 -9.10 -6.07 18.16
CA PRO A 144 -7.90 -6.80 17.72
C PRO A 144 -8.13 -7.63 16.45
N GLY A 145 -9.31 -8.28 16.34
CA GLY A 145 -9.69 -9.02 15.13
C GLY A 145 -9.87 -8.11 13.91
N PHE A 146 -10.50 -6.97 14.12
CA PHE A 146 -10.70 -5.94 13.10
C PHE A 146 -9.36 -5.38 12.60
N MET A 147 -8.44 -5.03 13.50
CA MET A 147 -7.10 -4.55 13.14
C MET A 147 -6.31 -5.61 12.36
N LYS A 148 -6.41 -6.88 12.77
CA LYS A 148 -5.79 -7.99 12.02
C LYS A 148 -6.39 -8.13 10.61
N ALA A 149 -7.70 -8.02 10.48
CA ALA A 149 -8.38 -8.06 9.18
C ALA A 149 -7.93 -6.89 8.28
N LEU A 150 -7.84 -5.67 8.83
CA LEU A 150 -7.31 -4.50 8.10
C LEU A 150 -5.88 -4.72 7.61
N THR A 151 -5.01 -5.30 8.44
CA THR A 151 -3.63 -5.62 8.05
C THR A 151 -3.59 -6.61 6.88
N ILE A 152 -4.41 -7.67 6.92
CA ILE A 152 -4.48 -8.66 5.84
C ILE A 152 -5.01 -8.03 4.56
N ILE A 153 -6.11 -7.27 4.64
CA ILE A 153 -6.70 -6.57 3.48
C ILE A 153 -5.71 -5.56 2.91
N GLY A 154 -5.05 -4.77 3.75
CA GLY A 154 -4.05 -3.79 3.34
C GLY A 154 -2.86 -4.44 2.64
N THR A 155 -2.35 -5.56 3.16
CA THR A 155 -1.25 -6.31 2.51
C THR A 155 -1.69 -6.87 1.15
N ALA A 156 -2.89 -7.43 1.05
CA ALA A 156 -3.43 -7.91 -0.22
C ALA A 156 -3.62 -6.77 -1.22
N ALA A 157 -4.10 -5.61 -0.76
CA ALA A 157 -4.24 -4.41 -1.60
C ALA A 157 -2.88 -3.90 -2.11
N MET A 158 -1.84 -3.89 -1.26
CA MET A 158 -0.48 -3.50 -1.69
C MET A 158 0.04 -4.40 -2.81
N LEU A 159 -0.15 -5.72 -2.70
CA LEU A 159 0.28 -6.68 -3.72
C LEU A 159 -0.51 -6.52 -5.02
N TRP A 160 -1.83 -6.36 -4.91
CA TRP A 160 -2.69 -6.12 -6.06
C TRP A 160 -2.34 -4.82 -6.78
N VAL A 161 -2.29 -3.70 -6.05
CA VAL A 161 -1.99 -2.39 -6.63
C VAL A 161 -0.57 -2.38 -7.20
N GLY A 162 0.42 -2.90 -6.45
CA GLY A 162 1.80 -3.00 -6.93
C GLY A 162 1.93 -3.81 -8.22
N GLY A 163 1.22 -4.95 -8.32
CA GLY A 163 1.17 -5.77 -9.54
C GLY A 163 0.50 -5.04 -10.70
N ALA A 164 -0.63 -4.39 -10.45
CA ALA A 164 -1.37 -3.61 -11.45
C ALA A 164 -0.53 -2.45 -12.01
N ILE A 165 0.18 -1.71 -11.16
CA ILE A 165 1.09 -0.61 -11.57
C ILE A 165 2.18 -1.12 -12.52
N ILE A 166 2.79 -2.26 -12.19
CA ILE A 166 3.86 -2.83 -13.03
C ILE A 166 3.32 -3.27 -14.38
N LEU A 167 2.16 -3.96 -14.41
CA LEU A 167 1.53 -4.41 -15.64
C LEU A 167 1.14 -3.24 -16.54
N HIS A 168 0.48 -2.24 -15.96
CA HIS A 168 0.07 -1.05 -16.68
C HIS A 168 1.27 -0.25 -17.19
N GLY A 169 2.31 -0.09 -16.36
CA GLY A 169 3.55 0.58 -16.76
C GLY A 169 4.28 -0.15 -17.91
N LEU A 170 4.25 -1.48 -17.94
CA LEU A 170 4.80 -2.27 -19.05
C LEU A 170 4.01 -2.02 -20.35
N ALA A 171 2.68 -1.95 -20.27
CA ALA A 171 1.84 -1.63 -21.43
C ALA A 171 2.11 -0.22 -21.96
N GLU A 172 2.28 0.77 -21.09
CA GLU A 172 2.60 2.15 -21.48
C GLU A 172 3.99 2.27 -22.16
N ILE A 173 4.94 1.39 -21.83
CA ILE A 173 6.27 1.31 -22.48
C ILE A 173 6.18 0.55 -23.82
N GLY A 174 5.03 -0.05 -24.16
CA GLY A 174 4.77 -0.74 -25.42
C GLY A 174 4.70 -2.27 -25.32
N TRP A 175 4.77 -2.86 -24.14
CA TRP A 175 4.66 -4.31 -23.94
C TRP A 175 3.27 -4.69 -23.38
N HIS A 176 2.28 -4.72 -24.26
CA HIS A 176 0.87 -4.97 -23.93
C HIS A 176 0.54 -6.44 -23.67
N GLY A 177 1.40 -7.39 -24.08
CA GLY A 177 1.11 -8.82 -24.03
C GLY A 177 0.62 -9.36 -22.69
N PRO A 178 1.27 -9.07 -21.54
CA PRO A 178 0.82 -9.54 -20.24
C PRO A 178 -0.54 -8.95 -19.83
N GLU A 179 -0.76 -7.65 -20.08
CA GLU A 179 -2.03 -6.99 -19.75
C GLU A 179 -3.19 -7.52 -20.59
N ASP A 180 -3.00 -7.71 -21.90
CA ASP A 180 -4.01 -8.25 -22.82
C ASP A 180 -4.39 -9.70 -22.47
N LEU A 181 -3.42 -10.52 -22.06
CA LEU A 181 -3.66 -11.89 -21.58
C LEU A 181 -4.55 -11.91 -20.34
N ILE A 182 -4.26 -11.05 -19.36
CA ILE A 182 -5.03 -10.97 -18.12
C ILE A 182 -6.44 -10.44 -18.39
N TYR A 183 -6.56 -9.42 -19.23
CA TYR A 183 -7.84 -8.85 -19.62
C TYR A 183 -8.70 -9.86 -20.40
N GLY A 184 -8.09 -10.57 -21.34
CA GLY A 184 -8.74 -11.61 -22.12
C GLY A 184 -9.24 -12.78 -21.25
N THR A 185 -8.43 -13.25 -20.31
CA THR A 185 -8.80 -14.34 -19.39
C THR A 185 -9.87 -13.89 -18.39
N ALA A 186 -9.76 -12.69 -17.83
CA ALA A 186 -10.76 -12.14 -16.92
C ALA A 186 -12.13 -11.99 -17.60
N LYS A 187 -12.15 -11.53 -18.85
CA LYS A 187 -13.37 -11.40 -19.65
C LYS A 187 -13.98 -12.75 -20.03
N ALA A 188 -13.14 -13.72 -20.40
CA ALA A 188 -13.58 -15.08 -20.76
C ALA A 188 -14.23 -15.81 -19.57
N ILE A 189 -13.67 -15.66 -18.36
CA ILE A 189 -14.16 -16.33 -17.15
C ILE A 189 -15.29 -15.51 -16.47
N GLY A 190 -15.25 -14.19 -16.54
CA GLY A 190 -16.19 -13.29 -15.88
C GLY A 190 -17.60 -13.28 -16.46
N GLY A 191 -17.78 -13.82 -17.69
CA GLY A 191 -19.10 -14.06 -18.29
C GLY A 191 -19.98 -12.81 -18.43
N GLY A 192 -19.37 -11.61 -18.53
CA GLY A 192 -20.08 -10.33 -18.64
C GLY A 192 -20.46 -9.68 -17.29
N SER A 193 -20.07 -10.25 -16.15
CA SER A 193 -20.23 -9.63 -14.85
C SER A 193 -19.00 -8.77 -14.53
N GLY A 194 -19.15 -7.44 -14.58
CA GLY A 194 -18.04 -6.51 -14.33
C GLY A 194 -17.36 -6.70 -12.96
N LEU A 195 -18.10 -7.14 -11.95
CA LEU A 195 -17.57 -7.41 -10.62
C LEU A 195 -16.69 -8.68 -10.60
N LEU A 196 -17.08 -9.72 -11.33
CA LEU A 196 -16.28 -10.95 -11.47
C LEU A 196 -15.02 -10.68 -12.29
N GLU A 197 -15.13 -9.96 -13.40
CA GLU A 197 -14.00 -9.57 -14.24
C GLU A 197 -12.97 -8.77 -13.42
N TRP A 198 -13.44 -7.78 -12.64
CA TRP A 198 -12.60 -7.01 -11.74
C TRP A 198 -11.93 -7.90 -10.67
N ALA A 199 -12.69 -8.80 -10.02
CA ALA A 199 -12.15 -9.66 -8.98
C ALA A 199 -11.08 -10.65 -9.51
N ILE A 200 -11.29 -11.18 -10.72
CA ILE A 200 -10.31 -12.05 -11.38
C ILE A 200 -9.05 -11.25 -11.70
N LYS A 201 -9.20 -10.08 -12.34
CA LYS A 201 -8.06 -9.20 -12.64
C LYS A 201 -7.29 -8.86 -11.36
N ALA A 202 -7.96 -8.39 -10.33
CA ALA A 202 -7.33 -8.03 -9.05
C ALA A 202 -6.61 -9.21 -8.40
N SER A 203 -7.16 -10.43 -8.53
CA SER A 203 -6.52 -11.65 -8.01
C SER A 203 -5.25 -11.99 -8.78
N VAL A 204 -5.28 -11.89 -10.11
CA VAL A 204 -4.11 -12.16 -10.95
C VAL A 204 -3.02 -11.11 -10.72
N ASP A 205 -3.38 -9.82 -10.68
CA ASP A 205 -2.46 -8.72 -10.38
C ASP A 205 -1.81 -8.92 -9.00
N GLY A 206 -2.59 -9.36 -8.00
CA GLY A 206 -2.09 -9.65 -6.65
C GLY A 206 -1.14 -10.84 -6.59
N VAL A 207 -1.42 -11.92 -7.34
CA VAL A 207 -0.52 -13.08 -7.45
C VAL A 207 0.78 -12.68 -8.16
N LEU A 208 0.69 -11.92 -9.24
CA LEU A 208 1.88 -11.40 -9.93
C LEU A 208 2.69 -10.47 -9.01
N GLY A 209 2.02 -9.58 -8.28
CA GLY A 209 2.66 -8.72 -7.30
C GLY A 209 3.38 -9.52 -6.21
N LEU A 210 2.78 -10.61 -5.73
CA LEU A 210 3.40 -11.52 -4.76
C LEU A 210 4.63 -12.22 -5.36
N VAL A 211 4.51 -12.78 -6.55
CA VAL A 211 5.63 -13.47 -7.23
C VAL A 211 6.79 -12.50 -7.46
N LEU A 212 6.50 -11.31 -7.99
CA LEU A 212 7.50 -10.27 -8.19
C LEU A 212 8.13 -9.84 -6.86
N GLY A 213 7.31 -9.62 -5.83
CA GLY A 213 7.79 -9.26 -4.50
C GLY A 213 8.72 -10.31 -3.90
N VAL A 214 8.36 -11.59 -3.97
CA VAL A 214 9.20 -12.71 -3.50
C VAL A 214 10.52 -12.78 -4.28
N LEU A 215 10.51 -12.51 -5.60
CA LEU A 215 11.74 -12.43 -6.41
C LEU A 215 12.61 -11.22 -6.05
N LEU A 216 11.98 -10.13 -5.63
CA LEU A 216 12.69 -8.90 -5.23
C LEU A 216 13.32 -9.01 -3.84
N ILE A 217 12.84 -9.86 -2.94
CA ILE A 217 13.42 -10.05 -1.59
C ILE A 217 14.91 -10.42 -1.67
N PRO A 218 15.34 -11.50 -2.35
CA PRO A 218 16.77 -11.85 -2.43
C PRO A 218 17.58 -10.83 -3.24
N LEU A 219 16.96 -10.13 -4.18
CA LEU A 219 17.61 -9.07 -4.95
C LEU A 219 17.92 -7.85 -4.07
N GLY A 220 16.97 -7.48 -3.22
CA GLY A 220 17.13 -6.40 -2.24
C GLY A 220 18.26 -6.69 -1.24
N GLU A 221 18.29 -7.89 -0.69
CA GLU A 221 19.30 -8.31 0.29
C GLU A 221 20.70 -8.44 -0.31
N LYS A 222 20.82 -9.07 -1.49
CA LYS A 222 22.11 -9.41 -2.09
C LYS A 222 22.72 -8.32 -2.96
N VAL A 223 21.91 -7.39 -3.48
CA VAL A 223 22.36 -6.37 -4.45
C VAL A 223 22.20 -4.97 -3.88
N ILE A 224 21.02 -4.59 -3.42
CA ILE A 224 20.74 -3.21 -3.01
C ILE A 224 21.46 -2.87 -1.71
N THR A 225 21.41 -3.76 -0.72
CA THR A 225 22.02 -3.53 0.60
C THR A 225 23.54 -3.37 0.54
N PRO A 226 24.31 -4.23 -0.15
CA PRO A 226 25.77 -4.05 -0.25
C PRO A 226 26.17 -2.81 -1.04
N ILE A 227 25.44 -2.49 -2.12
CA ILE A 227 25.70 -1.28 -2.92
C ILE A 227 25.44 -0.03 -2.08
N TRP A 228 24.34 0.01 -1.34
CA TRP A 228 24.02 1.13 -0.44
C TRP A 228 25.08 1.31 0.65
N ARG A 229 25.53 0.21 1.25
CA ARG A 229 26.62 0.23 2.26
C ARG A 229 27.97 0.69 1.66
N ALA A 230 28.22 0.40 0.39
CA ALA A 230 29.42 0.85 -0.30
C ALA A 230 29.37 2.35 -0.67
N LEU A 231 28.17 2.87 -0.96
CA LEU A 231 27.95 4.26 -1.32
C LEU A 231 27.76 5.20 -0.11
N THR A 232 27.40 4.66 1.06
CA THR A 232 27.29 5.38 2.33
C THR A 232 28.34 4.85 3.30
N PRO A 233 29.63 5.26 3.19
CA PRO A 233 30.62 4.91 4.21
C PRO A 233 30.16 5.54 5.53
N LYS A 234 30.09 4.71 6.58
CA LYS A 234 29.84 5.19 7.94
C LYS A 234 30.78 6.36 8.22
N ALA A 235 30.20 7.54 8.45
CA ALA A 235 30.92 8.59 9.14
C ALA A 235 31.32 8.04 10.50
N ALA A 236 32.62 7.93 10.73
CA ALA A 236 33.27 7.47 11.96
C ALA A 236 33.00 8.47 13.09
#